data_f723e65ac596ce6bbf0212b4d93cc09c
#
_entry.id   f723e65ac596ce6bbf0212b4d93cc09c
#
_cell.length_a   1.000
_cell.length_b   1.000
_cell.length_c   1.000
_cell.angle_alpha   90.00
_cell.angle_beta   90.00
_cell.angle_gamma   90.00
#
_symmetry.space_group_name_H-M   'P 1'
#
loop_
_entity.id
_entity.type
_entity.pdbx_description
1 polymer ?
#
loop_
_entity_poly.entity_id
_entity_poly.type
_entity_poly.pdbx_seq_one_letter_code
_entity_poly.pdbx_strand_id
1 'polypeptide(L)' 'MLGLKIQQYLKENGIKQSFLVEKTGLSASIVSDICTGTRQKVDAIEYFKICKALGVPLDTFLFDEESEV' A
#
# COMPACT_ATOMS: atom_id res chain seq x y z
N MET A 1 -1.77 -9.52 5.55
CA MET A 1 -2.70 -8.39 5.36
C MET A 1 -2.09 -7.40 4.36
N LEU A 2 -2.90 -6.96 3.43
CA LEU A 2 -2.41 -6.13 2.31
C LEU A 2 -1.75 -4.83 2.79
N GLY A 3 -2.39 -4.13 3.71
CA GLY A 3 -1.85 -2.85 4.18
C GLY A 3 -0.50 -2.99 4.83
N LEU A 4 -0.30 -4.09 5.57
CA LEU A 4 0.99 -4.30 6.23
C LEU A 4 2.08 -4.63 5.22
N LYS A 5 1.74 -5.27 4.12
CA LYS A 5 2.72 -5.52 3.07
C LYS A 5 3.16 -4.22 2.42
N ILE A 6 2.21 -3.32 2.21
CA ILE A 6 2.53 -2.00 1.66
C ILE A 6 3.44 -1.25 2.63
N GLN A 7 3.12 -1.29 3.91
CA GLN A 7 3.92 -0.63 4.93
C GLN A 7 5.35 -1.17 4.95
N GLN A 8 5.48 -2.49 4.88
CA GLN A 8 6.80 -3.10 4.88
C GLN A 8 7.60 -2.68 3.65
N TYR A 9 6.95 -2.63 2.48
CA TYR A 9 7.61 -2.19 1.27
C TYR A 9 8.14 -0.76 1.41
N LEU A 10 7.33 0.11 2.00
CA LEU A 10 7.76 1.49 2.22
C LEU A 10 8.97 1.54 3.13
N LYS A 11 8.95 0.76 4.21
CA LYS A 11 10.08 0.75 5.14
C LYS A 11 11.34 0.22 4.49
N GLU A 12 11.23 -0.84 3.73
CA GLU A 12 12.39 -1.46 3.09
C GLU A 12 13.02 -0.56 2.05
N ASN A 13 12.23 0.33 1.47
CA ASN A 13 12.72 1.20 0.41
C ASN A 13 12.91 2.65 0.87
N GLY A 14 12.74 2.90 2.17
CA GLY A 14 12.94 4.24 2.70
C GLY A 14 11.94 5.26 2.20
N ILE A 15 10.72 4.82 1.89
CA ILE A 15 9.68 5.69 1.37
C ILE A 15 8.76 6.11 2.50
N LYS A 16 8.47 7.40 2.59
CA LYS A 16 7.60 7.92 3.64
C LYS A 16 6.14 7.87 3.20
N GLN A 17 5.24 7.76 4.18
CA GLN A 17 3.81 7.78 3.88
C GLN A 17 3.41 9.09 3.21
N SER A 18 4.07 10.20 3.54
CA SER A 18 3.77 11.48 2.92
C SER A 18 3.97 11.45 1.40
N PHE A 19 4.90 10.63 0.94
CA PHE A 19 5.09 10.46 -0.50
C PHE A 19 3.82 9.89 -1.14
N LEU A 20 3.21 8.89 -0.49
CA LEU A 20 1.97 8.33 -1.00
C LEU A 20 0.82 9.33 -0.96
N VAL A 21 0.74 10.11 0.12
CA VAL A 21 -0.29 11.16 0.20
C VAL A 21 -0.19 12.09 -1.00
N GLU A 22 1.03 12.53 -1.29
CA GLU A 22 1.26 13.48 -2.35
C GLU A 22 0.99 12.88 -3.73
N LYS A 23 1.45 11.66 -3.94
CA LYS A 23 1.36 11.05 -5.26
C LYS A 23 -0.01 10.46 -5.57
N THR A 24 -0.71 9.96 -4.56
CA THR A 24 -2.01 9.34 -4.77
C THR A 24 -3.17 10.32 -4.67
N GLY A 25 -2.97 11.42 -3.96
CA GLY A 25 -4.05 12.34 -3.69
C GLY A 25 -4.96 11.90 -2.58
N LEU A 26 -4.65 10.79 -1.93
CA LEU A 26 -5.42 10.30 -0.79
C LEU A 26 -5.04 11.11 0.45
N SER A 27 -5.95 11.18 1.43
CA SER A 27 -5.65 11.91 2.65
C SER A 27 -4.60 11.18 3.47
N ALA A 28 -3.90 11.93 4.32
CA ALA A 28 -2.90 11.32 5.19
C ALA A 28 -3.53 10.30 6.13
N SER A 29 -4.76 10.56 6.57
CA SER A 29 -5.48 9.64 7.44
C SER A 29 -5.75 8.32 6.74
N ILE A 30 -6.17 8.37 5.48
CA ILE A 30 -6.45 7.15 4.72
C ILE A 30 -5.18 6.35 4.50
N VAL A 31 -4.09 7.02 4.10
CA VAL A 31 -2.83 6.33 3.88
C VAL A 31 -2.33 5.70 5.17
N SER A 32 -2.41 6.43 6.28
CA SER A 32 -1.99 5.90 7.56
C SER A 32 -2.81 4.68 7.96
N ASP A 33 -4.13 4.75 7.78
CA ASP A 33 -5.01 3.64 8.15
C ASP A 33 -4.70 2.40 7.31
N ILE A 34 -4.40 2.59 6.05
CA ILE A 34 -4.03 1.46 5.19
C ILE A 34 -2.73 0.84 5.68
N CYS A 35 -1.74 1.67 5.95
CA CYS A 35 -0.40 1.19 6.31
C CYS A 35 -0.35 0.55 7.69
N THR A 36 -1.19 0.99 8.60
CA THR A 36 -1.20 0.41 9.95
C THR A 36 -2.10 -0.81 10.06
N GLY A 37 -2.83 -1.13 9.00
CA GLY A 37 -3.74 -2.27 9.04
C GLY A 37 -5.07 -1.96 9.69
N THR A 38 -5.33 -0.69 10.02
CA THR A 38 -6.61 -0.30 10.62
C THR A 38 -7.75 -0.51 9.64
N ARG A 39 -7.49 -0.27 8.36
CA ARG A 39 -8.48 -0.55 7.31
C ARG A 39 -8.31 -1.99 6.89
N GLN A 40 -9.34 -2.79 7.08
CA GLN A 40 -9.27 -4.20 6.70
C GLN A 40 -9.36 -4.41 5.21
N LYS A 41 -10.03 -3.50 4.51
CA LYS A 41 -10.15 -3.58 3.07
C LYS A 41 -9.58 -2.34 2.44
N VAL A 42 -8.76 -2.54 1.43
CA VAL A 42 -8.23 -1.44 0.63
C VAL A 42 -9.05 -1.41 -0.66
N ASP A 43 -9.66 -0.26 -0.92
CA ASP A 43 -10.47 -0.10 -2.12
C ASP A 43 -9.61 -0.30 -3.37
N ALA A 44 -10.21 -0.87 -4.42
CA ALA A 44 -9.47 -1.16 -5.64
C ALA A 44 -8.84 0.10 -6.25
N ILE A 45 -9.56 1.21 -6.22
CA ILE A 45 -9.04 2.46 -6.76
C ILE A 45 -7.89 2.96 -5.91
N GLU A 46 -8.02 2.87 -4.58
CA GLU A 46 -6.95 3.26 -3.67
C GLU A 46 -5.71 2.41 -3.92
N TYR A 47 -5.91 1.12 -4.07
CA TYR A 47 -4.80 0.21 -4.31
C TYR A 47 -4.10 0.52 -5.64
N PHE A 48 -4.89 0.77 -6.67
CA PHE A 48 -4.34 1.13 -7.98
C PHE A 48 -3.47 2.39 -7.88
N LYS A 49 -3.97 3.39 -7.17
CA LYS A 49 -3.23 4.64 -7.02
C LYS A 49 -1.92 4.42 -6.28
N ILE A 50 -1.94 3.58 -5.24
CA ILE A 50 -0.74 3.30 -4.47
C ILE A 50 0.29 2.58 -5.33
N CYS A 51 -0.10 1.55 -6.05
CA CYS A 51 0.82 0.82 -6.90
C CYS A 51 1.40 1.71 -7.98
N LYS A 52 0.57 2.55 -8.56
CA LYS A 52 1.05 3.46 -9.59
C LYS A 52 2.04 4.46 -9.02
N ALA A 53 1.79 4.96 -7.82
CA ALA A 53 2.69 5.90 -7.16
C ALA A 53 4.04 5.25 -6.87
N LEU A 54 4.02 3.97 -6.53
CA LEU A 54 5.25 3.25 -6.21
C LEU A 54 5.94 2.68 -7.45
N GLY A 55 5.26 2.72 -8.59
CA GLY A 55 5.85 2.20 -9.82
C GLY A 55 5.94 0.69 -9.86
N VAL A 56 5.03 0.00 -9.19
CA VAL A 56 5.03 -1.46 -9.14
C VAL A 56 3.77 -2.01 -9.78
N PRO A 57 3.82 -3.28 -10.25
CA PRO A 57 2.63 -3.91 -10.82
C PRO A 57 1.53 -4.09 -9.78
N LEU A 58 0.30 -4.21 -10.23
CA LEU A 58 -0.83 -4.35 -9.33
C LEU A 58 -0.78 -5.62 -8.49
N ASP A 59 -0.14 -6.66 -8.99
CA ASP A 59 -0.07 -7.92 -8.26
C ASP A 59 1.07 -7.98 -7.25
N THR A 60 1.84 -6.90 -7.11
CA THR A 60 3.02 -6.90 -6.24
C THR A 60 2.66 -7.29 -4.80
N PHE A 61 1.54 -6.80 -4.30
CA PHE A 61 1.14 -7.05 -2.92
C PHE A 61 -0.01 -8.03 -2.78
N LEU A 62 -0.52 -8.56 -3.90
CA LEU A 62 -1.68 -9.43 -3.86
C LEU A 62 -1.35 -10.87 -3.55
N PHE A 63 -0.14 -11.31 -3.86
CA PHE A 63 0.27 -12.67 -3.64
C PHE A 63 1.10 -12.79 -2.39
N ASP A 64 0.78 -13.81 -1.62
CA ASP A 64 1.48 -14.12 -0.40
C ASP A 64 2.25 -15.40 -0.67
N GLU A 65 3.54 -15.41 -0.36
CA GLU A 65 4.34 -16.60 -0.61
C GLU A 65 3.77 -17.81 0.08
N GLU A 66 3.15 -17.61 1.22
CA GLU A 66 2.61 -18.71 2.00
C GLU A 66 1.35 -19.27 1.39
N SER A 67 0.67 -18.51 0.56
CA SER A 67 -0.58 -18.94 -0.05
C SER A 67 -0.40 -19.66 -1.36
N GLU A 68 0.82 -19.82 -1.80
CA GLU A 68 1.10 -20.47 -3.07
C GLU A 68 1.18 -21.97 -2.98
N VAL A 69 1.00 -22.47 -1.83
CA VAL A 69 1.11 -23.90 -1.59
C VAL A 69 0.03 -24.70 -2.28
#